data_c6e2d277f7b8466f76e7f92875480130
#
_entry.id   c6e2d277f7b8466f76e7f92875480130
#
_cell.length_a   1.000
_cell.length_b   1.000
_cell.length_c   1.000
_cell.angle_alpha   90.00
_cell.angle_beta   90.00
_cell.angle_gamma   90.00
#
_symmetry.space_group_name_H-M   'P 1'
#
loop_
_entity.id
_entity.type
_entity.pdbx_description
1 polymer ?
#
loop_
_entity_poly.entity_id
_entity_poly.type
_entity_poly.pdbx_seq_one_letter_code
_entity_poly.pdbx_strand_id
1 'polypeptide(L)'
;MVPKLQEELKQVKPFTSREEEVYLNILRTAELLSWRVIETLKGAELTPTQYNVLRILRGAKSAGGASCSEISERMVTKDSDITRLLDRLESRRLISREREPKDRRRIIARITTGGLRLLSKLDEPVEQCHCDQLSHMGEKQLSTLSKLLETVRNTRG
;
A
#
# COMPACT_ATOMS: atom_id res chain seq x y z
N MET A 1 -33.50 -10.99 -3.04
CA MET A 1 -32.34 -10.86 -3.95
C MET A 1 -31.12 -11.39 -3.23
N VAL A 2 -30.43 -12.35 -3.79
CA VAL A 2 -29.17 -12.88 -3.24
C VAL A 2 -28.08 -11.84 -3.43
N PRO A 3 -27.28 -11.51 -2.40
CA PRO A 3 -26.15 -10.59 -2.56
C PRO A 3 -25.17 -11.08 -3.63
N LYS A 4 -24.70 -10.18 -4.50
CA LYS A 4 -23.77 -10.51 -5.59
C LYS A 4 -22.52 -11.22 -5.08
N LEU A 5 -21.98 -10.82 -3.92
CA LEU A 5 -20.84 -11.47 -3.29
C LEU A 5 -21.11 -12.95 -2.97
N GLN A 6 -22.32 -13.27 -2.51
CA GLN A 6 -22.69 -14.67 -2.23
C GLN A 6 -22.62 -15.53 -3.49
N GLU A 7 -23.05 -15.00 -4.63
CA GLU A 7 -22.95 -15.68 -5.94
C GLU A 7 -21.48 -15.84 -6.37
N GLU A 8 -20.68 -14.79 -6.23
CA GLU A 8 -19.25 -14.80 -6.56
C GLU A 8 -18.47 -15.84 -5.74
N LEU A 9 -18.81 -15.97 -4.45
CA LEU A 9 -18.20 -16.95 -3.55
C LEU A 9 -18.79 -18.36 -3.67
N LYS A 10 -19.85 -18.54 -4.51
CA LYS A 10 -20.63 -19.79 -4.62
C LYS A 10 -21.09 -20.30 -3.26
N GLN A 11 -21.44 -19.38 -2.38
CA GLN A 11 -21.83 -19.69 -0.99
C GLN A 11 -23.30 -20.13 -0.97
N VAL A 12 -23.55 -21.34 -0.46
CA VAL A 12 -24.90 -21.91 -0.42
C VAL A 12 -25.75 -21.28 0.68
N LYS A 13 -25.16 -21.00 1.85
CA LYS A 13 -25.85 -20.39 2.99
C LYS A 13 -25.75 -18.87 2.92
N PRO A 14 -26.81 -18.11 3.29
CA PRO A 14 -26.72 -16.67 3.44
C PRO A 14 -25.66 -16.25 4.47
N PHE A 15 -25.20 -15.00 4.37
CA PHE A 15 -24.33 -14.42 5.40
C PHE A 15 -25.07 -14.37 6.74
N THR A 16 -24.35 -14.60 7.83
CA THR A 16 -24.92 -14.60 9.19
C THR A 16 -25.27 -13.19 9.66
N SER A 17 -24.61 -12.16 9.11
CA SER A 17 -24.87 -10.75 9.41
C SER A 17 -24.46 -9.84 8.26
N ARG A 18 -24.91 -8.58 8.31
CA ARG A 18 -24.46 -7.53 7.38
C ARG A 18 -22.99 -7.21 7.56
N GLU A 19 -22.49 -7.31 8.77
CA GLU A 19 -21.10 -7.08 9.11
C GLU A 19 -20.20 -8.12 8.44
N GLU A 20 -20.59 -9.40 8.44
CA GLU A 20 -19.88 -10.47 7.73
C GLU A 20 -19.85 -10.20 6.21
N GLU A 21 -20.98 -9.85 5.61
CA GLU A 21 -21.06 -9.50 4.20
C GLU A 21 -20.12 -8.34 3.85
N VAL A 22 -20.12 -7.26 4.64
CA VAL A 22 -19.24 -6.11 4.45
C VAL A 22 -17.77 -6.48 4.61
N TYR A 23 -17.43 -7.25 5.65
CA TYR A 23 -16.07 -7.72 5.89
C TYR A 23 -15.52 -8.50 4.68
N LEU A 24 -16.30 -9.47 4.19
CA LEU A 24 -15.88 -10.29 3.04
C LEU A 24 -15.81 -9.47 1.74
N ASN A 25 -16.70 -8.48 1.54
CA ASN A 25 -16.63 -7.55 0.42
C ASN A 25 -15.32 -6.74 0.45
N ILE A 26 -14.94 -6.23 1.61
CA ILE A 26 -13.68 -5.47 1.76
C ILE A 26 -12.48 -6.35 1.40
N LEU A 27 -12.41 -7.58 1.95
CA LEU A 27 -11.31 -8.50 1.66
C LEU A 27 -11.23 -8.88 0.18
N ARG A 28 -12.36 -9.27 -0.41
CA ARG A 28 -12.45 -9.64 -1.82
C ARG A 28 -12.04 -8.51 -2.76
N THR A 29 -12.50 -7.30 -2.44
CA THR A 29 -12.19 -6.10 -3.22
C THR A 29 -10.73 -5.71 -3.07
N ALA A 30 -10.18 -5.74 -1.86
CA ALA A 30 -8.77 -5.45 -1.61
C ALA A 30 -7.85 -6.41 -2.39
N GLU A 31 -8.17 -7.70 -2.39
CA GLU A 31 -7.41 -8.71 -3.16
C GLU A 31 -7.44 -8.41 -4.66
N LEU A 32 -8.62 -8.14 -5.22
CA LEU A 32 -8.78 -7.81 -6.64
C LEU A 32 -7.97 -6.58 -7.04
N LEU A 33 -8.05 -5.50 -6.25
CA LEU A 33 -7.32 -4.25 -6.52
C LEU A 33 -5.81 -4.43 -6.38
N SER A 34 -5.38 -5.19 -5.37
CA SER A 34 -3.96 -5.44 -5.09
C SER A 34 -3.29 -6.23 -6.22
N TRP A 35 -3.99 -7.22 -6.77
CA TRP A 35 -3.44 -8.05 -7.84
C TRP A 35 -3.03 -7.21 -9.07
N ARG A 36 -3.83 -6.23 -9.48
CA ARG A 36 -3.50 -5.34 -10.60
C ARG A 36 -2.29 -4.46 -10.31
N VAL A 37 -2.15 -3.98 -9.08
CA VAL A 37 -0.96 -3.22 -8.67
C VAL A 37 0.29 -4.11 -8.71
N ILE A 38 0.19 -5.37 -8.24
CA ILE A 38 1.29 -6.34 -8.32
C ILE A 38 1.75 -6.51 -9.77
N GLU A 39 0.81 -6.72 -10.71
CA GLU A 39 1.15 -6.87 -12.13
C GLU A 39 1.79 -5.61 -12.71
N THR A 40 1.31 -4.42 -12.34
CA THR A 40 1.90 -3.14 -12.78
C THR A 40 3.35 -2.98 -12.28
N LEU A 41 3.66 -3.44 -11.07
CA LEU A 41 4.99 -3.34 -10.47
C LEU A 41 5.97 -4.45 -10.92
N LYS A 42 5.48 -5.49 -11.55
CA LYS A 42 6.26 -6.69 -11.91
C LYS A 42 7.47 -6.38 -12.77
N GLY A 43 7.32 -5.50 -13.77
CA GLY A 43 8.43 -5.10 -14.65
C GLY A 43 9.55 -4.34 -13.92
N ALA A 44 9.25 -3.73 -12.78
CA ALA A 44 10.22 -3.08 -11.91
C ALA A 44 10.78 -4.02 -10.83
N GLU A 45 10.33 -5.28 -10.79
CA GLU A 45 10.70 -6.27 -9.77
C GLU A 45 10.48 -5.75 -8.33
N LEU A 46 9.39 -5.02 -8.12
CA LEU A 46 8.98 -4.50 -6.81
C LEU A 46 7.71 -5.18 -6.33
N THR A 47 7.68 -5.49 -5.04
CA THR A 47 6.42 -5.79 -4.36
C THR A 47 5.68 -4.50 -4.00
N PRO A 48 4.35 -4.53 -3.77
CA PRO A 48 3.62 -3.35 -3.29
C PRO A 48 4.18 -2.76 -2.00
N THR A 49 4.66 -3.58 -1.07
CA THR A 49 5.29 -3.13 0.17
C THR A 49 6.61 -2.41 -0.09
N GLN A 50 7.47 -2.94 -0.97
CA GLN A 50 8.71 -2.28 -1.37
C GLN A 50 8.45 -0.95 -2.09
N TYR A 51 7.48 -0.92 -3.00
CA TYR A 51 7.04 0.30 -3.66
C TYR A 51 6.53 1.34 -2.65
N ASN A 52 5.75 0.92 -1.65
CA ASN A 52 5.26 1.80 -0.60
C ASN A 52 6.40 2.41 0.24
N VAL A 53 7.41 1.60 0.62
CA VAL A 53 8.61 2.09 1.31
C VAL A 53 9.33 3.17 0.48
N LEU A 54 9.55 2.93 -0.80
CA LEU A 54 10.19 3.92 -1.67
C LEU A 54 9.39 5.22 -1.75
N ARG A 55 8.06 5.16 -1.83
CA ARG A 55 7.19 6.35 -1.80
C ARG A 55 7.29 7.12 -0.49
N ILE A 56 7.30 6.41 0.64
CA ILE A 56 7.49 7.01 1.97
C ILE A 56 8.83 7.74 2.03
N LEU A 57 9.90 7.10 1.58
CA LEU A 57 11.24 7.69 1.58
C LEU A 57 11.39 8.85 0.59
N ARG A 58 10.71 8.82 -0.56
CA ARG A 58 10.62 9.98 -1.45
C ARG A 58 9.96 11.17 -0.75
N GLY A 59 8.87 10.95 -0.04
CA GLY A 59 8.19 11.97 0.75
C GLY A 59 9.01 12.48 1.94
N ALA A 60 9.90 11.66 2.49
CA ALA A 60 10.77 12.01 3.61
C ALA A 60 12.12 12.64 3.17
N LYS A 61 12.34 12.84 1.88
CA LYS A 61 13.64 13.31 1.35
C LYS A 61 14.05 14.67 1.94
N SER A 62 13.14 15.63 2.01
CA SER A 62 13.39 16.96 2.59
C SER A 62 13.67 16.92 4.10
N ALA A 63 13.16 15.92 4.80
CA ALA A 63 13.41 15.68 6.22
C ALA A 63 14.70 14.86 6.48
N GLY A 64 15.45 14.52 5.43
CA GLY A 64 16.69 13.75 5.54
C GLY A 64 16.53 12.24 5.64
N GLY A 65 15.36 11.71 5.34
CA GLY A 65 15.05 10.28 5.38
C GLY A 65 14.08 9.90 6.49
N ALA A 66 13.98 8.61 6.78
CA ALA A 66 13.10 8.08 7.83
C ALA A 66 13.72 6.84 8.51
N SER A 67 13.42 6.67 9.79
CA SER A 67 13.77 5.48 10.57
C SER A 67 12.81 4.32 10.26
N CYS A 68 13.18 3.10 10.67
CA CYS A 68 12.30 1.93 10.54
C CYS A 68 10.93 2.14 11.20
N SER A 69 10.88 2.77 12.37
CA SER A 69 9.63 3.08 13.07
C SER A 69 8.76 4.03 12.28
N GLU A 70 9.32 5.14 11.78
CA GLU A 70 8.61 6.12 10.97
C GLU A 70 8.10 5.54 9.65
N ILE A 71 8.87 4.64 9.03
CA ILE A 71 8.44 3.90 7.84
C ILE A 71 7.25 3.01 8.20
N SER A 72 7.37 2.20 9.26
CA SER A 72 6.31 1.28 9.71
C SER A 72 4.98 2.00 9.98
N GLU A 73 5.03 3.17 10.61
CA GLU A 73 3.84 3.98 10.91
C GLU A 73 3.14 4.49 9.65
N ARG A 74 3.89 4.73 8.56
CA ARG A 74 3.38 5.27 7.29
C ARG A 74 3.00 4.21 6.27
N MET A 75 3.29 2.94 6.52
CA MET A 75 2.95 1.84 5.61
C MET A 75 1.43 1.71 5.45
N VAL A 76 0.97 1.54 4.22
CA VAL A 76 -0.44 1.26 3.91
C VAL A 76 -0.89 -0.07 4.50
N THR A 77 -0.02 -1.08 4.38
CA THR A 77 -0.22 -2.39 5.01
C THR A 77 0.91 -2.64 6.01
N LYS A 78 0.57 -3.14 7.20
CA LYS A 78 1.60 -3.47 8.19
C LYS A 78 2.45 -4.63 7.69
N ASP A 79 3.75 -4.46 7.77
CA ASP A 79 4.74 -5.52 7.55
C ASP A 79 5.52 -5.72 8.85
N SER A 80 5.67 -6.97 9.26
CA SER A 80 6.40 -7.32 10.49
C SER A 80 7.93 -7.28 10.30
N ASP A 81 8.41 -7.21 9.06
CA ASP A 81 9.84 -7.30 8.73
C ASP A 81 10.33 -6.15 7.83
N ILE A 82 10.20 -4.93 8.35
CA ILE A 82 10.69 -3.71 7.68
C ILE A 82 12.20 -3.81 7.40
N THR A 83 12.97 -4.38 8.32
CA THR A 83 14.42 -4.52 8.16
C THR A 83 14.75 -5.32 6.91
N ARG A 84 14.09 -6.44 6.69
CA ARG A 84 14.27 -7.27 5.50
C ARG A 84 13.84 -6.59 4.20
N LEU A 85 12.77 -5.78 4.26
CA LEU A 85 12.37 -4.94 3.11
C LEU A 85 13.47 -3.95 2.76
N LEU A 86 14.03 -3.26 3.77
CA LEU A 86 15.11 -2.30 3.57
C LEU A 86 16.39 -2.98 3.07
N ASP A 87 16.74 -4.17 3.59
CA ASP A 87 17.90 -4.94 3.11
C ASP A 87 17.79 -5.22 1.60
N ARG A 88 16.63 -5.66 1.13
CA ARG A 88 16.40 -5.94 -0.29
C ARG A 88 16.47 -4.67 -1.15
N LEU A 89 15.92 -3.56 -0.69
CA LEU A 89 15.97 -2.28 -1.41
C LEU A 89 17.39 -1.71 -1.46
N GLU A 90 18.15 -1.85 -0.37
CA GLU A 90 19.53 -1.40 -0.31
C GLU A 90 20.45 -2.25 -1.20
N SER A 91 20.28 -3.57 -1.22
CA SER A 91 21.04 -4.47 -2.11
C SER A 91 20.85 -4.11 -3.59
N ARG A 92 19.70 -3.55 -3.96
CA ARG A 92 19.40 -3.02 -5.29
C ARG A 92 19.83 -1.56 -5.48
N ARG A 93 20.48 -0.95 -4.48
CA ARG A 93 20.90 0.46 -4.49
C ARG A 93 19.77 1.47 -4.71
N LEU A 94 18.54 1.10 -4.32
CA LEU A 94 17.39 1.98 -4.40
C LEU A 94 17.26 2.89 -3.18
N ILE A 95 17.83 2.47 -2.06
CA ILE A 95 17.96 3.23 -0.81
C ILE A 95 19.38 3.12 -0.28
N SER A 96 19.74 4.01 0.65
CA SER A 96 20.90 3.91 1.52
C SER A 96 20.47 3.96 2.98
N ARG A 97 21.26 3.38 3.88
CA ARG A 97 21.05 3.44 5.32
C ARG A 97 22.29 3.95 6.02
N GLU A 98 22.11 4.88 6.93
CA GLU A 98 23.18 5.45 7.73
C GLU A 98 22.75 5.55 9.19
N ARG A 99 23.71 5.44 10.10
CA ARG A 99 23.47 5.73 11.52
C ARG A 99 23.32 7.22 11.72
N GLU A 100 22.32 7.62 12.50
CA GLU A 100 22.13 9.04 12.81
C GLU A 100 23.32 9.57 13.63
N PRO A 101 23.95 10.69 13.22
CA PRO A 101 25.12 11.24 13.94
C PRO A 101 24.84 11.59 15.41
N LYS A 102 23.60 12.02 15.70
CA LYS A 102 23.16 12.42 17.05
C LYS A 102 22.74 11.23 17.92
N ASP A 103 22.25 10.16 17.32
CA ASP A 103 21.87 8.92 18.00
C ASP A 103 22.25 7.71 17.15
N ARG A 104 23.41 7.13 17.42
CA ARG A 104 23.94 5.98 16.70
C ARG A 104 23.10 4.70 16.80
N ARG A 105 22.09 4.69 17.68
CA ARG A 105 21.12 3.60 17.78
C ARG A 105 20.06 3.68 16.68
N ARG A 106 19.82 4.88 16.14
CA ARG A 106 18.89 5.10 15.02
C ARG A 106 19.58 4.91 13.68
N ILE A 107 18.96 4.10 12.84
CA ILE A 107 19.32 3.94 11.43
C ILE A 107 18.30 4.71 10.60
N ILE A 108 18.79 5.60 9.76
CA ILE A 108 17.97 6.41 8.84
C ILE A 108 18.12 5.87 7.42
N ALA A 109 17.02 5.53 6.81
CA ALA A 109 16.96 5.15 5.41
C ALA A 109 16.65 6.37 4.54
N ARG A 110 17.30 6.45 3.38
CA ARG A 110 17.12 7.50 2.37
C ARG A 110 16.94 6.90 0.99
N ILE A 111 16.06 7.49 0.20
CA ILE A 111 15.95 7.11 -1.20
C ILE A 111 17.16 7.63 -1.99
N THR A 112 17.69 6.79 -2.86
CA THR A 112 18.80 7.16 -3.76
C THR A 112 18.28 7.80 -5.05
N THR A 113 19.17 8.36 -5.86
CA THR A 113 18.85 8.80 -7.22
C THR A 113 18.28 7.66 -8.08
N GLY A 114 18.80 6.43 -7.91
CA GLY A 114 18.28 5.24 -8.57
C GLY A 114 16.85 4.93 -8.16
N GLY A 115 16.55 5.02 -6.86
CA GLY A 115 15.20 4.85 -6.33
C GLY A 115 14.22 5.92 -6.86
N LEU A 116 14.64 7.17 -6.91
CA LEU A 116 13.84 8.27 -7.46
C LEU A 116 13.53 8.07 -8.95
N ARG A 117 14.51 7.67 -9.75
CA ARG A 117 14.31 7.40 -11.18
C ARG A 117 13.33 6.23 -11.38
N LEU A 118 13.44 5.17 -10.59
CA LEU A 118 12.54 4.03 -10.67
C LEU A 118 11.09 4.46 -10.35
N LEU A 119 10.88 5.22 -9.26
CA LEU A 119 9.56 5.73 -8.91
C LEU A 119 8.99 6.64 -10.00
N SER A 120 9.79 7.53 -10.58
CA SER A 120 9.33 8.42 -11.66
C SER A 120 8.80 7.66 -12.88
N LYS A 121 9.37 6.49 -13.19
CA LYS A 121 8.87 5.61 -14.26
C LYS A 121 7.58 4.88 -13.88
N LEU A 122 7.31 4.72 -12.60
CA LEU A 122 6.14 3.99 -12.08
C LEU A 122 4.97 4.91 -11.74
N ASP A 123 5.19 6.22 -11.59
CA ASP A 123 4.15 7.16 -11.17
C ASP A 123 2.94 7.10 -12.11
N GLU A 124 3.14 7.27 -13.41
CA GLU A 124 2.06 7.23 -14.42
C GLU A 124 1.41 5.83 -14.54
N PRO A 125 2.16 4.72 -14.70
CA PRO A 125 1.56 3.38 -14.77
C PRO A 125 0.73 3.02 -13.54
N VAL A 126 1.16 3.37 -12.34
CA VAL A 126 0.42 3.08 -11.11
C VAL A 126 -0.82 3.97 -10.97
N GLU A 127 -0.72 5.26 -11.31
CA GLU A 127 -1.87 6.16 -11.36
C GLU A 127 -2.92 5.67 -12.35
N GLN A 128 -2.51 5.31 -13.56
CA GLN A 128 -3.40 4.75 -14.57
C GLN A 128 -4.06 3.45 -14.10
N CYS A 129 -3.31 2.57 -13.43
CA CYS A 129 -3.86 1.35 -12.84
C CYS A 129 -4.99 1.66 -11.84
N HIS A 130 -4.84 2.66 -10.99
CA HIS A 130 -5.89 3.06 -10.06
C HIS A 130 -7.11 3.66 -10.78
N CYS A 131 -6.89 4.50 -11.79
CA CYS A 131 -7.94 5.07 -12.62
C CYS A 131 -8.74 3.96 -13.33
N ASP A 132 -8.07 3.03 -13.99
CA ASP A 132 -8.69 1.93 -14.72
C ASP A 132 -9.56 1.04 -13.82
N GLN A 133 -9.14 0.89 -12.56
CA GLN A 133 -9.89 0.08 -11.60
C GLN A 133 -11.12 0.78 -11.03
N LEU A 134 -11.11 2.09 -10.87
CA LEU A 134 -12.07 2.78 -10.01
C LEU A 134 -12.83 3.93 -10.70
N SER A 135 -12.38 4.47 -11.84
CA SER A 135 -12.98 5.63 -12.50
C SER A 135 -14.45 5.41 -12.92
N HIS A 136 -14.85 4.15 -13.15
CA HIS A 136 -16.24 3.80 -13.48
C HIS A 136 -17.25 4.17 -12.38
N MET A 137 -16.80 4.36 -11.14
CA MET A 137 -17.66 4.75 -10.03
C MET A 137 -18.04 6.24 -10.05
N GLY A 138 -17.23 7.10 -10.65
CA GLY A 138 -17.41 8.54 -10.61
C GLY A 138 -17.08 9.17 -9.24
N GLU A 139 -16.80 10.46 -9.25
CA GLU A 139 -16.28 11.23 -8.11
C GLU A 139 -17.12 11.11 -6.83
N LYS A 140 -18.46 11.20 -6.96
CA LYS A 140 -19.35 11.14 -5.80
C LYS A 140 -19.30 9.80 -5.08
N GLN A 141 -19.29 8.69 -5.83
CA GLN A 141 -19.22 7.35 -5.25
C GLN A 141 -17.86 7.07 -4.66
N LEU A 142 -16.77 7.47 -5.32
CA LEU A 142 -15.41 7.36 -4.81
C LEU A 142 -15.24 8.10 -3.48
N SER A 143 -15.71 9.34 -3.41
CA SER A 143 -15.68 10.13 -2.17
C SER A 143 -16.47 9.46 -1.04
N THR A 144 -17.65 8.92 -1.36
CA THR A 144 -18.49 8.22 -0.38
C THR A 144 -17.82 6.95 0.12
N LEU A 145 -17.28 6.13 -0.79
CA LEU A 145 -16.57 4.90 -0.44
C LEU A 145 -15.36 5.19 0.46
N SER A 146 -14.55 6.20 0.11
CA SER A 146 -13.41 6.60 0.92
C SER A 146 -13.82 6.92 2.36
N LYS A 147 -14.85 7.74 2.55
CA LYS A 147 -15.37 8.10 3.88
C LYS A 147 -15.90 6.89 4.67
N LEU A 148 -16.59 5.96 3.99
CA LEU A 148 -17.09 4.74 4.64
C LEU A 148 -15.94 3.84 5.10
N LEU A 149 -14.91 3.69 4.29
CA LEU A 149 -13.71 2.92 4.65
C LEU A 149 -12.93 3.58 5.81
N GLU A 150 -12.87 4.91 5.86
CA GLU A 150 -12.31 5.65 7.00
C GLU A 150 -13.12 5.41 8.28
N THR A 151 -14.45 5.41 8.17
CA THR A 151 -15.35 5.11 9.30
C THR A 151 -15.13 3.71 9.84
N VAL A 152 -14.92 2.72 8.97
CA VAL A 152 -14.58 1.34 9.38
C VAL A 152 -13.27 1.29 10.18
N ARG A 153 -12.26 2.08 9.82
CA ARG A 153 -10.98 2.12 10.54
C ARG A 153 -11.02 2.91 11.85
N ASN A 154 -11.98 3.80 12.00
CA ASN A 154 -12.18 4.60 13.21
C ASN A 154 -13.01 3.86 14.27
N THR A 155 -12.88 2.53 14.37
CA THR A 155 -13.47 1.78 15.46
C THR A 155 -12.89 2.30 16.78
N ARG A 156 -13.71 3.07 17.50
CA ARG A 156 -13.40 3.43 18.89
C ARG A 156 -13.44 2.12 19.70
N GLY A 157 -12.23 1.67 20.08
CA GLY A 157 -12.12 0.63 21.09
C GLY A 157 -12.65 1.11 22.43
#